data_f1a9b9d35076cc41da7361f604da5b86
#
_entry.id   f1a9b9d35076cc41da7361f604da5b86
#
_cell.length_a   1.000
_cell.length_b   1.000
_cell.length_c   1.000
_cell.angle_alpha   90.00
_cell.angle_beta   90.00
_cell.angle_gamma   90.00
#
_symmetry.space_group_name_H-M   'P 1'
#
loop_
_entity.id
_entity.type
_entity.pdbx_description
1 polymer ?
#
loop_
_entity_poly.entity_id
_entity_poly.type
_entity_poly.pdbx_seq_one_letter_code
_entity_poly.pdbx_strand_id
1 'polypeptide(L)'
;MNNIYKADPEVVDLVKELVGQHHPDLALVVDQIAVVFKEKGGETGGRPNLGKASKANPLIGVLGDTDYKFILTISADHWQDLTSSQHKALIDHLLCACRADDEDGEIKCYTAPPDVSFYWDELDRHGDWRPRPEGDGPDGPSPVEEVFGKKDDE
;
A
#
# COMPACT_ATOMS: atom_id res chain seq x y z
N MET A 1 -17.94 10.57 -16.84
CA MET A 1 -18.12 9.37 -15.99
C MET A 1 -16.75 8.79 -15.63
N ASN A 2 -16.56 8.38 -14.40
CA ASN A 2 -15.28 7.87 -13.93
C ASN A 2 -15.25 6.35 -14.06
N ASN A 3 -14.61 5.84 -15.08
CA ASN A 3 -14.58 4.42 -15.40
C ASN A 3 -13.56 3.68 -14.51
N ILE A 4 -13.89 2.44 -14.17
CA ILE A 4 -13.01 1.53 -13.45
C ILE A 4 -12.76 0.32 -14.35
N TYR A 5 -11.50 -0.08 -14.49
CA TYR A 5 -11.14 -1.21 -15.37
C TYR A 5 -9.96 -1.99 -14.77
N LYS A 6 -9.79 -3.22 -15.22
CA LYS A 6 -8.70 -4.06 -14.73
C LYS A 6 -7.34 -3.48 -15.09
N ALA A 7 -6.37 -3.62 -14.19
CA ALA A 7 -5.00 -3.18 -14.44
C ALA A 7 -4.33 -4.05 -15.51
N ASP A 8 -3.34 -3.47 -16.18
CA ASP A 8 -2.53 -4.19 -17.16
C ASP A 8 -1.75 -5.32 -16.50
N PRO A 9 -1.45 -6.41 -17.24
CA PRO A 9 -0.67 -7.53 -16.70
C PRO A 9 0.66 -7.10 -16.08
N GLU A 10 1.30 -6.07 -16.61
CA GLU A 10 2.56 -5.54 -16.08
C GLU A 10 2.42 -5.05 -14.64
N VAL A 11 1.30 -4.41 -14.32
CA VAL A 11 1.03 -3.93 -12.96
C VAL A 11 0.76 -5.10 -12.02
N VAL A 12 0.01 -6.09 -12.48
CA VAL A 12 -0.24 -7.31 -11.71
C VAL A 12 1.07 -8.04 -11.41
N ASP A 13 1.96 -8.14 -12.38
CA ASP A 13 3.26 -8.75 -12.20
C ASP A 13 4.12 -7.98 -11.19
N LEU A 14 4.04 -6.66 -11.20
CA LEU A 14 4.74 -5.82 -10.23
C LEU A 14 4.22 -6.08 -8.81
N VAL A 15 2.91 -6.24 -8.64
CA VAL A 15 2.33 -6.60 -7.34
C VAL A 15 2.90 -7.94 -6.85
N LYS A 16 2.93 -8.95 -7.71
CA LYS A 16 3.47 -10.27 -7.36
C LYS A 16 4.95 -10.20 -7.00
N GLU A 17 5.71 -9.42 -7.73
CA GLU A 17 7.14 -9.21 -7.45
C GLU A 17 7.35 -8.60 -6.07
N LEU A 18 6.62 -7.54 -5.75
CA LEU A 18 6.76 -6.85 -4.47
C LEU A 18 6.26 -7.69 -3.29
N VAL A 19 5.20 -8.48 -3.49
CA VAL A 19 4.74 -9.43 -2.47
C VAL A 19 5.86 -10.43 -2.17
N GLY A 20 6.49 -10.98 -3.20
CA GLY A 20 7.58 -11.93 -3.02
C GLY A 20 8.80 -11.34 -2.33
N GLN A 21 9.08 -10.06 -2.56
CA GLN A 21 10.25 -9.39 -2.01
C GLN A 21 10.04 -8.85 -0.59
N HIS A 22 8.88 -8.29 -0.31
CA HIS A 22 8.66 -7.48 0.90
C HIS A 22 7.45 -7.86 1.74
N HIS A 23 6.54 -8.66 1.23
CA HIS A 23 5.28 -8.98 1.91
C HIS A 23 5.03 -10.48 1.97
N PRO A 24 5.87 -11.23 2.72
CA PRO A 24 5.75 -12.69 2.76
C PRO A 24 4.42 -13.19 3.34
N ASP A 25 3.78 -12.41 4.21
CA ASP A 25 2.47 -12.76 4.74
C ASP A 25 1.38 -12.80 3.66
N LEU A 26 1.54 -11.99 2.59
CA LEU A 26 0.60 -11.95 1.49
C LEU A 26 0.83 -13.04 0.43
N ALA A 27 1.93 -13.79 0.53
CA ALA A 27 2.25 -14.81 -0.47
C ALA A 27 1.14 -15.85 -0.63
N LEU A 28 0.45 -16.20 0.45
CA LEU A 28 -0.62 -17.19 0.41
C LEU A 28 -1.88 -16.68 -0.29
N VAL A 29 -2.04 -15.37 -0.39
CA VAL A 29 -3.23 -14.76 -1.00
C VAL A 29 -2.89 -13.87 -2.19
N VAL A 30 -1.68 -14.00 -2.74
CA VAL A 30 -1.20 -13.12 -3.82
C VAL A 30 -2.12 -13.16 -5.04
N ASP A 31 -2.67 -14.32 -5.38
CA ASP A 31 -3.59 -14.46 -6.52
C ASP A 31 -4.99 -13.93 -6.21
N GLN A 32 -5.24 -13.57 -4.97
CA GLN A 32 -6.51 -13.05 -4.51
C GLN A 32 -6.48 -11.54 -4.26
N ILE A 33 -5.45 -10.87 -4.80
CA ILE A 33 -5.32 -9.42 -4.77
C ILE A 33 -5.69 -8.90 -6.17
N ALA A 34 -6.81 -8.19 -6.25
CA ALA A 34 -7.24 -7.58 -7.50
C ALA A 34 -6.63 -6.19 -7.63
N VAL A 35 -6.26 -5.82 -8.85
CA VAL A 35 -5.74 -4.48 -9.14
C VAL A 35 -6.60 -3.86 -10.22
N VAL A 36 -7.15 -2.68 -9.94
CA VAL A 36 -8.00 -1.95 -10.88
C VAL A 36 -7.50 -0.52 -11.01
N PHE A 37 -7.72 0.06 -12.17
CA PHE A 37 -7.51 1.48 -12.40
C PHE A 37 -8.83 2.22 -12.36
N LYS A 38 -8.81 3.38 -11.73
CA LYS A 38 -9.89 4.35 -11.76
C LYS A 38 -9.44 5.49 -12.66
N GLU A 39 -10.25 5.87 -13.61
CA GLU A 39 -9.87 6.85 -14.63
C GLU A 39 -9.35 8.16 -14.02
N LYS A 40 -10.06 8.68 -13.02
CA LYS A 40 -9.68 9.92 -12.34
C LYS A 40 -9.70 9.72 -10.83
N GLY A 41 -8.59 10.05 -10.16
CA GLY A 41 -8.47 9.92 -8.72
C GLY A 41 -8.88 11.15 -7.93
N GLY A 42 -8.82 12.31 -8.57
CA GLY A 42 -9.10 13.58 -7.89
C GLY A 42 -8.03 14.00 -6.92
N GLU A 43 -8.35 15.00 -6.10
CA GLU A 43 -7.45 15.56 -5.12
C GLU A 43 -8.15 15.74 -3.78
N THR A 44 -7.39 15.64 -2.70
CA THR A 44 -7.85 15.93 -1.35
C THR A 44 -6.85 16.88 -0.70
N GLY A 45 -7.33 18.05 -0.31
CA GLY A 45 -6.46 19.07 0.28
C GLY A 45 -5.31 19.51 -0.61
N GLY A 46 -5.55 19.58 -1.94
CA GLY A 46 -4.53 19.97 -2.92
C GLY A 46 -3.54 18.87 -3.27
N ARG A 47 -3.72 17.67 -2.74
CA ARG A 47 -2.83 16.53 -3.02
C ARG A 47 -3.54 15.49 -3.87
N PRO A 48 -2.87 14.92 -4.88
CA PRO A 48 -3.50 13.92 -5.72
C PRO A 48 -3.77 12.63 -4.94
N ASN A 49 -4.93 12.02 -5.19
CA ASN A 49 -5.26 10.71 -4.64
C ASN A 49 -4.70 9.65 -5.58
N LEU A 50 -3.56 9.07 -5.21
CA LEU A 50 -2.81 8.15 -6.08
C LEU A 50 -3.40 6.75 -6.11
N GLY A 51 -3.92 6.28 -4.99
CA GLY A 51 -4.48 4.94 -4.91
C GLY A 51 -5.00 4.62 -3.53
N LYS A 52 -5.66 3.47 -3.44
CA LYS A 52 -6.28 2.99 -2.21
C LYS A 52 -6.27 1.47 -2.18
N ALA A 53 -5.97 0.91 -1.01
CA ALA A 53 -6.13 -0.51 -0.75
C ALA A 53 -7.39 -0.71 0.08
N SER A 54 -8.19 -1.71 -0.28
CA SER A 54 -9.40 -2.05 0.46
C SER A 54 -9.58 -3.56 0.53
N LYS A 55 -10.27 -4.02 1.56
CA LYS A 55 -10.68 -5.41 1.66
C LYS A 55 -11.83 -5.65 0.69
N ALA A 56 -11.78 -6.74 -0.06
CA ALA A 56 -12.84 -7.07 -1.00
C ALA A 56 -14.15 -7.40 -0.25
N ASN A 57 -15.26 -6.87 -0.74
CA ASN A 57 -16.57 -7.17 -0.19
C ASN A 57 -16.94 -8.61 -0.56
N PRO A 58 -17.37 -9.46 0.40
CA PRO A 58 -17.78 -10.83 0.11
C PRO A 58 -18.88 -10.94 -0.96
N LEU A 59 -19.74 -9.93 -1.08
CA LEU A 59 -20.79 -9.90 -2.11
C LEU A 59 -20.20 -9.89 -3.53
N ILE A 60 -19.05 -9.25 -3.73
CA ILE A 60 -18.37 -9.24 -5.02
C ILE A 60 -17.96 -10.66 -5.40
N GLY A 61 -17.48 -11.43 -4.43
CA GLY A 61 -17.11 -12.82 -4.66
C GLY A 61 -18.29 -13.70 -5.07
N VAL A 62 -19.40 -13.52 -4.40
CA VAL A 62 -20.62 -14.30 -4.68
C VAL A 62 -21.21 -13.94 -6.05
N LEU A 63 -21.36 -12.65 -6.33
CA LEU A 63 -21.99 -12.18 -7.55
C LEU A 63 -21.07 -12.29 -8.77
N GLY A 64 -19.76 -12.08 -8.58
CA GLY A 64 -18.78 -12.12 -9.64
C GLY A 64 -18.06 -13.45 -9.81
N ASP A 65 -18.39 -14.43 -9.01
CA ASP A 65 -17.75 -15.75 -8.99
C ASP A 65 -16.22 -15.64 -8.86
N THR A 66 -15.78 -14.83 -7.88
CA THR A 66 -14.37 -14.59 -7.57
C THR A 66 -14.12 -14.79 -6.08
N ASP A 67 -12.87 -14.93 -5.70
CA ASP A 67 -12.48 -15.07 -4.29
C ASP A 67 -11.44 -14.03 -3.86
N TYR A 68 -11.49 -12.84 -4.46
CA TYR A 68 -10.58 -11.77 -4.08
C TYR A 68 -10.69 -11.40 -2.60
N LYS A 69 -9.53 -11.15 -1.99
CA LYS A 69 -9.41 -10.72 -0.59
C LYS A 69 -9.16 -9.24 -0.48
N PHE A 70 -8.39 -8.67 -1.41
CA PHE A 70 -8.04 -7.26 -1.43
C PHE A 70 -8.23 -6.67 -2.82
N ILE A 71 -8.53 -5.39 -2.86
CA ILE A 71 -8.62 -4.63 -4.10
C ILE A 71 -7.69 -3.42 -3.98
N LEU A 72 -6.74 -3.32 -4.90
CA LEU A 72 -5.90 -2.13 -5.04
C LEU A 72 -6.47 -1.29 -6.15
N THR A 73 -6.92 -0.08 -5.81
CA THR A 73 -7.47 0.88 -6.78
C THR A 73 -6.44 1.96 -7.01
N ILE A 74 -6.02 2.14 -8.27
CA ILE A 74 -4.98 3.10 -8.65
C ILE A 74 -5.61 4.15 -9.56
N SER A 75 -5.24 5.41 -9.33
CA SER A 75 -5.72 6.53 -10.16
C SER A 75 -4.93 6.59 -11.46
N ALA A 76 -5.58 6.27 -12.58
CA ALA A 76 -4.90 6.18 -13.87
C ALA A 76 -4.33 7.52 -14.32
N ASP A 77 -5.02 8.62 -14.08
CA ASP A 77 -4.58 9.96 -14.46
C ASP A 77 -3.29 10.37 -13.74
N HIS A 78 -3.15 10.00 -12.48
CA HIS A 78 -1.94 10.30 -11.71
C HIS A 78 -0.82 9.28 -11.98
N TRP A 79 -1.19 8.02 -12.24
CA TRP A 79 -0.22 6.94 -12.49
C TRP A 79 0.70 7.26 -13.67
N GLN A 80 0.14 7.77 -14.75
CA GLN A 80 0.93 8.07 -15.95
C GLN A 80 1.94 9.20 -15.74
N ASP A 81 1.77 10.03 -14.70
CA ASP A 81 2.70 11.10 -14.37
C ASP A 81 3.79 10.65 -13.39
N LEU A 82 3.74 9.40 -12.93
CA LEU A 82 4.72 8.86 -11.99
C LEU A 82 5.85 8.14 -12.73
N THR A 83 7.04 8.15 -12.13
CA THR A 83 8.18 7.40 -12.61
C THR A 83 8.06 5.91 -12.24
N SER A 84 8.93 5.06 -12.83
CA SER A 84 8.95 3.65 -12.48
C SER A 84 9.23 3.40 -11.00
N SER A 85 10.11 4.20 -10.40
CA SER A 85 10.40 4.12 -8.96
C SER A 85 9.18 4.48 -8.13
N GLN A 86 8.43 5.49 -8.55
CA GLN A 86 7.21 5.91 -7.87
C GLN A 86 6.10 4.87 -8.04
N HIS A 87 6.02 4.20 -9.19
CA HIS A 87 5.09 3.09 -9.39
C HIS A 87 5.33 1.98 -8.37
N LYS A 88 6.58 1.58 -8.20
CA LYS A 88 6.93 0.55 -7.21
C LYS A 88 6.62 1.02 -5.80
N ALA A 89 6.96 2.25 -5.48
CA ALA A 89 6.71 2.81 -4.16
C ALA A 89 5.22 2.87 -3.84
N LEU A 90 4.39 3.27 -4.80
CA LEU A 90 2.94 3.33 -4.61
C LEU A 90 2.35 1.93 -4.38
N ILE A 91 2.72 0.97 -5.22
CA ILE A 91 2.25 -0.42 -5.06
C ILE A 91 2.68 -0.96 -3.70
N ASP A 92 3.93 -0.75 -3.31
CA ASP A 92 4.43 -1.19 -2.01
C ASP A 92 3.66 -0.53 -0.87
N HIS A 93 3.38 0.76 -0.97
CA HIS A 93 2.58 1.48 0.02
C HIS A 93 1.19 0.87 0.17
N LEU A 94 0.53 0.56 -0.95
CA LEU A 94 -0.79 -0.07 -0.92
C LEU A 94 -0.74 -1.48 -0.32
N LEU A 95 0.31 -2.24 -0.64
CA LEU A 95 0.50 -3.57 -0.08
C LEU A 95 0.78 -3.53 1.42
N CYS A 96 1.44 -2.49 1.91
CA CYS A 96 1.66 -2.32 3.35
C CYS A 96 0.34 -2.21 4.12
N ALA A 97 -0.72 -1.73 3.48
CA ALA A 97 -2.04 -1.66 4.10
C ALA A 97 -2.75 -3.02 4.15
N CYS A 98 -2.31 -3.98 3.35
CA CYS A 98 -2.91 -5.31 3.28
C CYS A 98 -2.18 -6.26 4.23
N ARG A 99 -2.93 -6.93 5.10
CA ARG A 99 -2.37 -7.86 6.09
C ARG A 99 -3.08 -9.21 6.00
N ALA A 100 -2.31 -10.27 6.16
CA ALA A 100 -2.84 -11.61 6.20
C ALA A 100 -2.18 -12.37 7.34
N ASP A 101 -2.99 -12.85 8.27
CA ASP A 101 -2.53 -13.62 9.42
C ASP A 101 -3.08 -15.03 9.34
N ASP A 102 -2.23 -16.02 9.62
CA ASP A 102 -2.64 -17.41 9.73
C ASP A 102 -2.96 -17.70 11.20
N GLU A 103 -4.25 -17.81 11.50
CA GLU A 103 -4.74 -18.14 12.83
C GLU A 103 -5.45 -19.49 12.81
N ASP A 104 -4.89 -20.48 13.50
CA ASP A 104 -5.48 -21.82 13.63
C ASP A 104 -5.85 -22.47 12.29
N GLY A 105 -5.02 -22.28 11.27
CA GLY A 105 -5.24 -22.84 9.95
C GLY A 105 -6.14 -21.99 9.05
N GLU A 106 -6.69 -20.90 9.55
CA GLU A 106 -7.47 -19.95 8.77
C GLU A 106 -6.66 -18.70 8.50
N ILE A 107 -6.72 -18.20 7.27
CA ILE A 107 -6.05 -16.95 6.90
C ILE A 107 -7.03 -15.80 7.07
N LYS A 108 -6.71 -14.90 7.99
CA LYS A 108 -7.47 -13.67 8.18
C LYS A 108 -6.85 -12.54 7.40
N CYS A 109 -7.65 -11.90 6.56
CA CYS A 109 -7.23 -10.75 5.77
C CYS A 109 -7.88 -9.48 6.31
N TYR A 110 -7.09 -8.44 6.51
CA TYR A 110 -7.57 -7.14 6.99
C TYR A 110 -6.69 -6.02 6.46
N THR A 111 -7.16 -4.80 6.57
CA THR A 111 -6.37 -3.62 6.22
C THR A 111 -5.90 -2.92 7.48
N ALA A 112 -4.71 -2.35 7.41
CA ALA A 112 -4.10 -1.62 8.51
C ALA A 112 -3.83 -0.17 8.11
N PRO A 113 -4.03 0.79 9.03
CA PRO A 113 -3.66 2.18 8.75
C PRO A 113 -2.13 2.32 8.73
N PRO A 114 -1.61 3.42 8.16
CA PRO A 114 -0.18 3.69 8.22
C PRO A 114 0.33 3.75 9.66
N ASP A 115 1.52 3.23 9.89
CA ASP A 115 2.12 3.23 11.23
C ASP A 115 2.45 4.66 11.69
N VAL A 116 2.81 5.53 10.74
CA VAL A 116 3.11 6.94 11.03
C VAL A 116 2.43 7.84 10.02
N SER A 117 1.97 9.00 10.49
CA SER A 117 1.44 10.07 9.65
C SER A 117 2.10 11.37 10.09
N PHE A 118 2.65 12.11 9.12
CA PHE A 118 3.36 13.35 9.40
C PHE A 118 2.89 14.47 8.46
N TYR A 119 2.97 15.70 8.99
CA TYR A 119 2.95 16.87 8.13
C TYR A 119 4.38 17.23 7.74
N TRP A 120 4.59 17.71 6.53
CA TRP A 120 5.92 18.10 6.07
C TRP A 120 6.57 19.13 7.01
N ASP A 121 5.79 20.10 7.47
CA ASP A 121 6.30 21.11 8.41
C ASP A 121 6.78 20.51 9.71
N GLU A 122 6.08 19.50 10.21
CA GLU A 122 6.48 18.84 11.43
C GLU A 122 7.75 18.02 11.24
N LEU A 123 7.91 17.34 10.10
CA LEU A 123 9.14 16.63 9.78
C LEU A 123 10.32 17.60 9.63
N ASP A 124 10.09 18.74 9.02
CA ASP A 124 11.13 19.76 8.84
C ASP A 124 11.60 20.33 10.17
N ARG A 125 10.71 20.46 11.15
CA ARG A 125 11.04 21.02 12.47
C ARG A 125 11.63 20.01 13.43
N HIS A 126 11.10 18.80 13.45
CA HIS A 126 11.37 17.83 14.51
C HIS A 126 11.96 16.51 14.03
N GLY A 127 11.92 16.25 12.71
CA GLY A 127 12.30 14.95 12.16
C GLY A 127 11.32 13.86 12.58
N ASP A 128 11.76 12.63 12.54
CA ASP A 128 10.97 11.47 12.97
C ASP A 128 11.02 11.36 14.48
N TRP A 129 10.09 12.00 15.16
CA TRP A 129 10.10 12.14 16.62
C TRP A 129 9.22 11.12 17.35
N ARG A 130 8.37 10.40 16.61
CA ARG A 130 7.43 9.47 17.25
C ARG A 130 8.15 8.19 17.70
N PRO A 131 7.91 7.73 18.93
CA PRO A 131 8.47 6.46 19.36
C PRO A 131 7.80 5.31 18.62
N ARG A 132 8.59 4.27 18.34
CA ARG A 132 8.05 3.03 17.78
C ARG A 132 7.49 2.17 18.90
N PRO A 133 6.42 1.39 18.62
CA PRO A 133 5.95 0.39 19.57
C PRO A 133 7.06 -0.58 19.94
N GLU A 134 7.07 -1.03 21.18
CA GLU A 134 8.05 -1.99 21.65
C GLU A 134 7.97 -3.31 20.87
N GLY A 135 9.12 -3.82 20.48
CA GLY A 135 9.21 -5.04 19.70
C GLY A 135 8.95 -4.87 18.20
N ASP A 136 8.71 -3.63 17.76
CA ASP A 136 8.43 -3.32 16.37
C ASP A 136 9.71 -2.87 15.68
N GLY A 137 10.05 -3.59 14.62
CA GLY A 137 11.16 -3.23 13.77
C GLY A 137 12.54 -3.63 14.28
N PRO A 138 13.48 -3.71 13.36
CA PRO A 138 14.87 -3.99 13.68
C PRO A 138 15.55 -2.80 14.31
N ASP A 139 16.72 -3.05 14.91
CA ASP A 139 17.60 -2.01 15.40
C ASP A 139 18.21 -1.28 14.20
N GLY A 140 17.56 -0.26 13.75
CA GLY A 140 18.03 0.51 12.60
C GLY A 140 17.27 1.82 12.49
N PRO A 141 17.66 2.68 11.54
CA PRO A 141 16.95 3.94 11.35
C PRO A 141 15.52 3.70 10.90
N SER A 142 14.62 4.60 11.28
CA SER A 142 13.26 4.59 10.75
C SER A 142 13.26 4.88 9.25
N PRO A 143 12.19 4.52 8.52
CA PRO A 143 12.08 4.88 7.11
C PRO A 143 12.22 6.38 6.85
N VAL A 144 11.79 7.21 7.78
CA VAL A 144 11.95 8.66 7.67
C VAL A 144 13.42 9.05 7.76
N GLU A 145 14.16 8.45 8.68
CA GLU A 145 15.61 8.69 8.81
C GLU A 145 16.37 8.24 7.56
N GLU A 146 15.95 7.15 6.94
CA GLU A 146 16.57 6.70 5.68
C GLU A 146 16.39 7.70 4.55
N VAL A 147 15.23 8.35 4.49
CA VAL A 147 14.93 9.34 3.43
C VAL A 147 15.58 10.68 3.70
N PHE A 148 15.53 11.17 4.94
CA PHE A 148 15.99 12.50 5.31
C PHE A 148 17.38 12.52 5.94
N GLY A 149 17.99 11.36 6.13
CA GLY A 149 19.24 11.22 6.83
C GLY A 149 19.06 11.21 8.34
N LYS A 150 19.95 10.50 9.00
CA LYS A 150 19.91 10.38 10.45
C LYS A 150 20.29 11.73 11.08
N LYS A 151 19.47 12.19 12.01
CA LYS A 151 19.76 13.39 12.75
C LYS A 151 20.93 13.12 13.68
N ASP A 152 21.96 13.94 13.62
CA ASP A 152 23.06 13.84 14.56
C ASP A 152 22.61 14.35 15.90
N ASP A 153 22.38 13.44 16.82
CA ASP A 153 22.05 13.75 18.19
C ASP A 153 23.36 13.87 18.98
N GLU A 154 23.80 15.05 19.13
CA GLU A 154 25.00 15.31 19.90
C GLU A 154 24.76 16.23 21.07
#